data_c54d75fdb877c017fa6708b17395a08c
#
_entry.id   c54d75fdb877c017fa6708b17395a08c
#
_cell.length_a   1.000
_cell.length_b   1.000
_cell.length_c   1.000
_cell.angle_alpha   90.00
_cell.angle_beta   90.00
_cell.angle_gamma   90.00
#
_symmetry.space_group_name_H-M   'P 1'
#
loop_
_entity.id
_entity.type
_entity.pdbx_description
1 polymer ?
#
loop_
_entity_poly.entity_id
_entity_poly.type
_entity_poly.pdbx_seq_one_letter_code
_entity_poly.pdbx_strand_id
1 'polypeptide(L)'
;EKTPSFTVNDEKEFYHCFATSEHGNIFDFVMKTQNLRFGEAVKYLANIAGMQPYLFTKQDEEREKNWKEYSSIYSRYVEYYHYQLLKNEKLSNARDYLKSRLLGKDEVKKFKIGFVEKNPSFFDEIKKEFSEKTLLESGLFYFDEKKKKYVERFKGRLVFPINNISGQPIALGGRIIENLDYLAKYINSPETIFFKKGS
;
A
#
# COMPACT_ATOMS: atom_id res chain seq x y z
N GLU A 1 13.10 -2.49 -30.22
CA GLU A 1 11.64 -2.69 -30.21
C GLU A 1 11.02 -2.13 -31.49
N LYS A 2 10.02 -2.83 -32.04
CA LYS A 2 9.29 -2.36 -33.24
C LYS A 2 8.28 -1.26 -32.89
N THR A 3 7.86 -1.17 -31.65
CA THR A 3 6.91 -0.17 -31.15
C THR A 3 7.43 0.38 -29.84
N PRO A 4 7.51 1.72 -29.67
CA PRO A 4 7.94 2.32 -28.42
C PRO A 4 7.04 1.89 -27.27
N SER A 5 7.64 1.33 -26.23
CA SER A 5 6.90 0.87 -25.03
C SER A 5 7.04 1.81 -23.84
N PHE A 6 7.92 2.80 -23.94
CA PHE A 6 8.16 3.79 -22.89
C PHE A 6 7.44 5.10 -23.21
N THR A 7 6.67 5.59 -22.27
CA THR A 7 5.93 6.85 -22.36
C THR A 7 6.21 7.75 -21.17
N VAL A 8 6.26 9.06 -21.42
CA VAL A 8 6.34 10.10 -20.39
C VAL A 8 5.11 10.99 -20.50
N ASN A 9 4.53 11.34 -19.38
CA ASN A 9 3.44 12.28 -19.30
C ASN A 9 3.89 13.49 -18.48
N ASP A 10 4.16 14.61 -19.14
CA ASP A 10 4.68 15.84 -18.52
C ASP A 10 3.65 16.50 -17.60
N GLU A 11 2.36 16.47 -17.96
CA GLU A 11 1.30 17.08 -17.13
C GLU A 11 1.13 16.35 -15.79
N LYS A 12 1.32 15.02 -15.79
CA LYS A 12 1.19 14.18 -14.60
C LYS A 12 2.52 13.84 -13.95
N GLU A 13 3.63 14.33 -14.53
CA GLU A 13 4.99 14.15 -14.02
C GLU A 13 5.38 12.70 -13.76
N PHE A 14 4.95 11.76 -14.65
CA PHE A 14 5.28 10.36 -14.50
C PHE A 14 5.65 9.68 -15.82
N TYR A 15 6.38 8.56 -15.71
CA TYR A 15 6.68 7.66 -16.82
C TYR A 15 6.01 6.29 -16.63
N HIS A 16 5.77 5.60 -17.74
CA HIS A 16 5.32 4.21 -17.74
C HIS A 16 5.97 3.45 -18.91
N CYS A 17 6.51 2.27 -18.61
CA CYS A 17 7.03 1.34 -19.62
C CYS A 17 6.08 0.13 -19.73
N PHE A 18 5.38 0.02 -20.85
CA PHE A 18 4.43 -1.07 -21.10
C PHE A 18 5.10 -2.43 -21.25
N ALA A 19 6.37 -2.48 -21.64
CA ALA A 19 7.11 -3.73 -21.79
C ALA A 19 7.50 -4.37 -20.46
N THR A 20 7.87 -3.54 -19.46
CA THR A 20 8.35 -4.00 -18.15
C THR A 20 7.37 -3.74 -17.03
N SER A 21 6.27 -3.02 -17.29
CA SER A 21 5.33 -2.49 -16.30
C SER A 21 5.98 -1.53 -15.29
N GLU A 22 7.20 -1.06 -15.57
CA GLU A 22 7.90 -0.08 -14.75
C GLU A 22 7.25 1.29 -14.90
N HIS A 23 7.05 1.95 -13.80
CA HIS A 23 6.45 3.28 -13.74
C HIS A 23 6.95 4.05 -12.52
N GLY A 24 6.76 5.35 -12.53
CA GLY A 24 7.17 6.22 -11.43
C GLY A 24 7.34 7.67 -11.87
N ASN A 25 7.81 8.50 -10.96
CA ASN A 25 8.17 9.89 -11.21
C ASN A 25 9.64 10.03 -11.65
N ILE A 26 10.10 11.26 -11.83
CA ILE A 26 11.49 11.55 -12.25
C ILE A 26 12.52 11.01 -11.25
N PHE A 27 12.23 11.00 -9.96
CA PHE A 27 13.15 10.45 -8.94
C PHE A 27 13.24 8.93 -9.08
N ASP A 28 12.12 8.25 -9.24
CA ASP A 28 12.08 6.78 -9.46
C ASP A 28 12.87 6.40 -10.71
N PHE A 29 12.72 7.20 -11.78
CA PHE A 29 13.45 6.99 -13.04
C PHE A 29 14.95 7.09 -12.84
N VAL A 30 15.41 8.18 -12.21
CA VAL A 30 16.84 8.42 -11.98
C VAL A 30 17.44 7.40 -11.03
N MET A 31 16.73 7.05 -9.94
CA MET A 31 17.17 6.03 -9.00
C MET A 31 17.41 4.68 -9.69
N LYS A 32 16.51 4.27 -10.58
CA LYS A 32 16.61 3.00 -11.30
C LYS A 32 17.66 3.03 -12.40
N THR A 33 17.68 4.08 -13.24
CA THR A 33 18.57 4.16 -14.39
C THR A 33 20.02 4.44 -14.03
N GLN A 34 20.25 5.18 -12.95
CA GLN A 34 21.58 5.55 -12.45
C GLN A 34 22.03 4.72 -11.25
N ASN A 35 21.18 3.78 -10.78
CA ASN A 35 21.40 2.97 -9.58
C ASN A 35 21.75 3.83 -8.34
N LEU A 36 21.02 4.93 -8.16
CA LEU A 36 21.20 5.88 -7.07
C LEU A 36 20.20 5.66 -5.94
N ARG A 37 20.60 5.96 -4.70
CA ARG A 37 19.68 6.12 -3.59
C ARG A 37 18.91 7.44 -3.72
N PHE A 38 17.76 7.55 -3.08
CA PHE A 38 16.90 8.73 -3.17
C PHE A 38 17.65 10.06 -2.93
N GLY A 39 18.47 10.14 -1.88
CA GLY A 39 19.27 11.32 -1.58
C GLY A 39 20.29 11.68 -2.68
N GLU A 40 20.85 10.68 -3.33
CA GLU A 40 21.77 10.87 -4.44
C GLU A 40 21.03 11.31 -5.70
N ALA A 41 19.83 10.74 -5.95
CA ALA A 41 18.97 11.13 -7.07
C ALA A 41 18.50 12.60 -6.93
N VAL A 42 18.12 13.03 -5.70
CA VAL A 42 17.77 14.44 -5.44
C VAL A 42 18.93 15.36 -5.74
N LYS A 43 20.14 15.04 -5.27
CA LYS A 43 21.35 15.83 -5.58
C LYS A 43 21.65 15.88 -7.08
N TYR A 44 21.54 14.74 -7.76
CA TYR A 44 21.76 14.65 -9.18
C TYR A 44 20.78 15.52 -9.98
N LEU A 45 19.49 15.43 -9.66
CA LEU A 45 18.43 16.24 -10.32
C LEU A 45 18.56 17.73 -9.98
N ALA A 46 18.88 18.08 -8.74
CA ALA A 46 19.12 19.46 -8.34
C ALA A 46 20.28 20.07 -9.14
N ASN A 47 21.35 19.30 -9.34
CA ASN A 47 22.49 19.76 -10.16
C ASN A 47 22.09 20.00 -11.64
N ILE A 48 21.28 19.09 -12.22
CA ILE A 48 20.76 19.27 -13.59
C ILE A 48 19.86 20.51 -13.68
N ALA A 49 19.02 20.73 -12.67
CA ALA A 49 18.11 21.87 -12.62
C ALA A 49 18.79 23.21 -12.23
N GLY A 50 20.10 23.23 -11.99
CA GLY A 50 20.83 24.41 -11.53
C GLY A 50 20.40 24.88 -10.12
N MET A 51 19.77 23.98 -9.33
CA MET A 51 19.34 24.23 -7.96
C MET A 51 20.46 23.92 -6.98
N GLN A 52 20.45 24.59 -5.83
CA GLN A 52 21.36 24.22 -4.75
C GLN A 52 21.04 22.81 -4.25
N PRO A 53 22.04 21.91 -4.07
CA PRO A 53 21.82 20.56 -3.59
C PRO A 53 21.16 20.56 -2.20
N TYR A 54 20.09 19.79 -2.05
CA TYR A 54 19.49 19.55 -0.75
C TYR A 54 20.47 18.79 0.17
N LEU A 55 20.68 19.31 1.35
CA LEU A 55 21.49 18.65 2.37
C LEU A 55 20.58 17.72 3.20
N PHE A 56 20.70 16.44 2.99
CA PHE A 56 19.97 15.43 3.76
C PHE A 56 20.40 15.47 5.22
N THR A 57 19.42 15.58 6.09
CA THR A 57 19.59 15.54 7.54
C THR A 57 19.39 14.11 8.07
N LYS A 58 19.83 13.86 9.31
CA LYS A 58 19.49 12.60 10.00
C LYS A 58 17.98 12.33 10.09
N GLN A 59 17.21 13.41 10.18
CA GLN A 59 15.74 13.33 10.20
C GLN A 59 15.17 12.82 8.86
N ASP A 60 15.76 13.21 7.75
CA ASP A 60 15.36 12.72 6.42
C ASP A 60 15.69 11.25 6.25
N GLU A 61 16.86 10.81 6.73
CA GLU A 61 17.24 9.38 6.71
C GLU A 61 16.28 8.53 7.57
N GLU A 62 15.91 9.01 8.74
CA GLU A 62 14.94 8.34 9.61
C GLU A 62 13.56 8.29 8.97
N ARG A 63 13.12 9.38 8.33
CA ARG A 63 11.84 9.43 7.60
C ARG A 63 11.82 8.44 6.42
N GLU A 64 12.91 8.34 5.68
CA GLU A 64 13.05 7.37 4.59
C GLU A 64 13.00 5.92 5.10
N LYS A 65 13.69 5.64 6.21
CA LYS A 65 13.64 4.32 6.86
C LYS A 65 12.22 3.97 7.29
N ASN A 66 11.55 4.89 7.98
CA ASN A 66 10.17 4.71 8.43
C ASN A 66 9.21 4.50 7.25
N TRP A 67 9.43 5.20 6.14
CA TRP A 67 8.66 5.00 4.91
C TRP A 67 8.85 3.59 4.34
N LYS A 68 10.08 3.08 4.29
CA LYS A 68 10.36 1.72 3.80
C LYS A 68 9.68 0.65 4.64
N GLU A 69 9.74 0.78 5.97
CA GLU A 69 9.05 -0.14 6.89
C GLU A 69 7.53 -0.07 6.70
N TYR A 70 6.96 1.12 6.66
CA TYR A 70 5.54 1.35 6.43
C TYR A 70 5.06 0.75 5.11
N SER A 71 5.74 1.07 4.01
CA SER A 71 5.42 0.58 2.67
C SER A 71 5.51 -0.95 2.60
N SER A 72 6.50 -1.55 3.26
CA SER A 72 6.64 -3.00 3.35
C SER A 72 5.48 -3.64 4.10
N ILE A 73 5.07 -3.08 5.25
CA ILE A 73 3.93 -3.57 6.04
C ILE A 73 2.65 -3.55 5.21
N TYR A 74 2.36 -2.43 4.53
CA TYR A 74 1.16 -2.30 3.69
C TYR A 74 1.17 -3.25 2.50
N SER A 75 2.28 -3.37 1.81
CA SER A 75 2.42 -4.27 0.66
C SER A 75 2.20 -5.72 1.08
N ARG A 76 2.80 -6.16 2.19
CA ARG A 76 2.62 -7.52 2.70
C ARG A 76 1.20 -7.79 3.17
N TYR A 77 0.57 -6.81 3.83
CA TYR A 77 -0.84 -6.91 4.26
C TYR A 77 -1.76 -7.09 3.05
N VAL A 78 -1.59 -6.27 2.02
CA VAL A 78 -2.37 -6.34 0.79
C VAL A 78 -2.16 -7.69 0.08
N GLU A 79 -0.92 -8.12 -0.09
CA GLU A 79 -0.61 -9.37 -0.78
C GLU A 79 -1.12 -10.59 -0.03
N TYR A 80 -0.98 -10.63 1.30
CA TYR A 80 -1.49 -11.72 2.12
C TYR A 80 -3.01 -11.87 1.98
N TYR A 81 -3.78 -10.81 2.20
CA TYR A 81 -5.24 -10.87 2.14
C TYR A 81 -5.80 -10.99 0.72
N HIS A 82 -5.08 -10.49 -0.28
CA HIS A 82 -5.38 -10.77 -1.67
C HIS A 82 -5.20 -12.26 -1.99
N TYR A 83 -4.09 -12.84 -1.59
CA TYR A 83 -3.83 -14.27 -1.77
C TYR A 83 -4.89 -15.12 -1.06
N GLN A 84 -5.22 -14.79 0.19
CA GLN A 84 -6.28 -15.48 0.93
C GLN A 84 -7.63 -15.42 0.19
N LEU A 85 -8.03 -14.24 -0.27
CA LEU A 85 -9.28 -14.09 -1.02
C LEU A 85 -9.31 -14.96 -2.28
N LEU A 86 -8.19 -15.11 -2.98
CA LEU A 86 -8.13 -15.90 -4.21
C LEU A 86 -8.10 -17.42 -3.96
N LYS A 87 -7.43 -17.87 -2.90
CA LYS A 87 -7.07 -19.27 -2.69
C LYS A 87 -7.83 -19.98 -1.56
N ASN A 88 -8.25 -19.25 -0.54
CA ASN A 88 -8.92 -19.85 0.61
C ASN A 88 -10.37 -20.19 0.24
N GLU A 89 -10.71 -21.49 0.23
CA GLU A 89 -12.06 -21.97 -0.12
C GLU A 89 -13.14 -21.44 0.83
N LYS A 90 -12.81 -21.23 2.10
CA LYS A 90 -13.74 -20.69 3.11
C LYS A 90 -14.22 -19.28 2.81
N LEU A 91 -13.56 -18.56 1.88
CA LEU A 91 -13.91 -17.21 1.47
C LEU A 91 -14.77 -17.14 0.20
N SER A 92 -15.49 -18.22 -0.14
CA SER A 92 -16.44 -18.25 -1.27
C SER A 92 -17.46 -17.12 -1.17
N ASN A 93 -18.05 -16.89 0.00
CA ASN A 93 -19.03 -15.82 0.23
C ASN A 93 -18.50 -14.43 -0.13
N ALA A 94 -17.23 -14.14 0.19
CA ALA A 94 -16.62 -12.86 -0.18
C ALA A 94 -16.44 -12.73 -1.70
N ARG A 95 -16.06 -13.81 -2.38
CA ARG A 95 -15.96 -13.85 -3.84
C ARG A 95 -17.32 -13.73 -4.53
N ASP A 96 -18.35 -14.39 -4.01
CA ASP A 96 -19.71 -14.31 -4.56
C ASP A 96 -20.31 -12.90 -4.35
N TYR A 97 -20.02 -12.30 -3.20
CA TYR A 97 -20.37 -10.90 -2.98
C TYR A 97 -19.72 -9.96 -4.03
N LEU A 98 -18.43 -10.14 -4.33
CA LEU A 98 -17.74 -9.33 -5.35
C LEU A 98 -18.35 -9.54 -6.73
N LYS A 99 -18.65 -10.80 -7.11
CA LYS A 99 -19.36 -11.11 -8.37
C LYS A 99 -20.73 -10.41 -8.47
N SER A 100 -21.50 -10.39 -7.37
CA SER A 100 -22.78 -9.70 -7.33
C SER A 100 -22.67 -8.18 -7.52
N ARG A 101 -21.44 -7.64 -7.36
CA ARG A 101 -21.09 -6.24 -7.59
C ARG A 101 -20.37 -6.01 -8.93
N LEU A 102 -20.43 -6.99 -9.84
CA LEU A 102 -19.76 -6.95 -11.13
C LEU A 102 -18.22 -6.83 -11.05
N LEU A 103 -17.64 -7.25 -9.93
CA LEU A 103 -16.20 -7.35 -9.74
C LEU A 103 -15.79 -8.80 -9.96
N GLY A 104 -15.34 -9.10 -11.16
CA GLY A 104 -14.86 -10.41 -11.53
C GLY A 104 -13.43 -10.70 -11.06
N LYS A 105 -12.91 -11.83 -11.51
CA LYS A 105 -11.58 -12.29 -11.10
C LYS A 105 -10.46 -11.35 -11.57
N ASP A 106 -10.65 -10.70 -12.72
CA ASP A 106 -9.66 -9.81 -13.31
C ASP A 106 -9.60 -8.48 -12.57
N GLU A 107 -10.76 -7.91 -12.18
CA GLU A 107 -10.83 -6.71 -11.34
C GLU A 107 -10.24 -6.97 -9.96
N VAL A 108 -10.55 -8.12 -9.34
CA VAL A 108 -10.00 -8.51 -8.05
C VAL A 108 -8.47 -8.58 -8.11
N LYS A 109 -7.90 -9.16 -9.17
CA LYS A 109 -6.45 -9.22 -9.37
C LYS A 109 -5.86 -7.83 -9.68
N LYS A 110 -6.46 -7.09 -10.61
CA LYS A 110 -5.98 -5.78 -11.05
C LYS A 110 -5.89 -4.80 -9.88
N PHE A 111 -6.90 -4.78 -9.01
CA PHE A 111 -6.97 -3.87 -7.87
C PHE A 111 -6.44 -4.48 -6.57
N LYS A 112 -5.87 -5.69 -6.60
CA LYS A 112 -5.38 -6.43 -5.43
C LYS A 112 -6.38 -6.42 -4.26
N ILE A 113 -7.68 -6.58 -4.58
CA ILE A 113 -8.72 -6.65 -3.55
C ILE A 113 -8.48 -7.87 -2.66
N GLY A 114 -8.57 -7.69 -1.35
CA GLY A 114 -8.39 -8.74 -0.35
C GLY A 114 -9.60 -8.89 0.57
N PHE A 115 -9.56 -9.89 1.42
CA PHE A 115 -10.56 -10.07 2.48
C PHE A 115 -9.86 -10.47 3.79
N VAL A 116 -10.11 -9.70 4.83
CA VAL A 116 -9.64 -9.97 6.18
C VAL A 116 -10.68 -10.79 6.92
N GLU A 117 -10.34 -11.98 7.36
CA GLU A 117 -11.24 -12.87 8.09
C GLU A 117 -11.67 -12.27 9.44
N LYS A 118 -12.70 -12.84 10.07
CA LYS A 118 -13.17 -12.40 11.40
C LYS A 118 -12.15 -12.66 12.52
N ASN A 119 -11.36 -13.73 12.35
CA ASN A 119 -10.29 -14.12 13.26
C ASN A 119 -8.96 -14.17 12.50
N PRO A 120 -8.42 -13.02 12.13
CA PRO A 120 -7.20 -12.94 11.35
C PRO A 120 -5.98 -13.29 12.19
N SER A 121 -4.93 -13.82 11.55
CA SER A 121 -3.68 -14.23 12.19
C SER A 121 -2.45 -13.52 11.62
N PHE A 122 -2.61 -12.59 10.71
CA PHE A 122 -1.50 -11.92 10.03
C PHE A 122 -0.61 -11.13 11.00
N PHE A 123 -1.19 -10.58 12.07
CA PHE A 123 -0.41 -9.90 13.11
C PHE A 123 0.67 -10.83 13.71
N ASP A 124 0.34 -12.09 13.97
CA ASP A 124 1.27 -13.06 14.56
C ASP A 124 2.42 -13.46 13.63
N GLU A 125 2.22 -13.30 12.32
CA GLU A 125 3.27 -13.51 11.33
C GLU A 125 4.17 -12.29 11.22
N ILE A 126 3.59 -11.12 11.04
CA ILE A 126 4.33 -9.89 10.71
C ILE A 126 5.08 -9.31 11.93
N LYS A 127 4.62 -9.55 13.17
CA LYS A 127 5.32 -9.12 14.39
C LYS A 127 6.70 -9.76 14.58
N LYS A 128 7.03 -10.81 13.82
CA LYS A 128 8.37 -11.42 13.82
C LYS A 128 9.40 -10.56 13.10
N GLU A 129 8.97 -9.66 12.25
CA GLU A 129 9.83 -8.85 11.38
C GLU A 129 9.80 -7.37 11.71
N PHE A 130 8.67 -6.87 12.25
CA PHE A 130 8.50 -5.47 12.59
C PHE A 130 8.18 -5.30 14.07
N SER A 131 8.61 -4.17 14.64
CA SER A 131 8.30 -3.85 16.02
C SER A 131 6.79 -3.62 16.22
N GLU A 132 6.27 -3.96 17.41
CA GLU A 132 4.88 -3.69 17.76
C GLU A 132 4.52 -2.21 17.60
N LYS A 133 5.44 -1.32 17.95
CA LYS A 133 5.28 0.14 17.78
C LYS A 133 5.02 0.48 16.32
N THR A 134 5.87 0.03 15.40
CA THR A 134 5.73 0.29 13.96
C THR A 134 4.43 -0.28 13.41
N LEU A 135 4.03 -1.48 13.86
CA LEU A 135 2.78 -2.11 13.45
C LEU A 135 1.55 -1.31 13.92
N LEU A 136 1.55 -0.79 15.14
CA LEU A 136 0.48 0.07 15.65
C LEU A 136 0.44 1.42 14.91
N GLU A 137 1.58 2.04 14.69
CA GLU A 137 1.70 3.30 13.94
C GLU A 137 1.26 3.19 12.48
N SER A 138 1.30 1.98 11.89
CA SER A 138 0.76 1.73 10.55
C SER A 138 -0.75 1.94 10.46
N GLY A 139 -1.47 1.89 11.58
CA GLY A 139 -2.92 2.01 11.65
C GLY A 139 -3.68 0.77 11.17
N LEU A 140 -2.99 -0.30 10.75
CA LEU A 140 -3.62 -1.57 10.37
C LEU A 140 -4.01 -2.41 11.59
N PHE A 141 -3.37 -2.15 12.72
CA PHE A 141 -3.54 -2.87 13.97
C PHE A 141 -3.82 -1.90 15.12
N TYR A 142 -4.47 -2.39 16.15
CA TYR A 142 -4.64 -1.69 17.43
C TYR A 142 -4.66 -2.67 18.59
N PHE A 143 -4.31 -2.22 19.77
CA PHE A 143 -4.41 -3.02 20.98
C PHE A 143 -5.80 -2.87 21.60
N ASP A 144 -6.50 -3.99 21.80
CA ASP A 144 -7.80 -4.03 22.46
C ASP A 144 -7.58 -4.23 23.97
N GLU A 145 -7.74 -3.14 24.75
CA GLU A 145 -7.52 -3.14 26.20
C GLU A 145 -8.44 -4.11 26.95
N LYS A 146 -9.65 -4.33 26.43
CA LYS A 146 -10.62 -5.25 27.08
C LYS A 146 -10.24 -6.70 26.86
N LYS A 147 -9.75 -7.03 25.67
CA LYS A 147 -9.38 -8.39 25.28
C LYS A 147 -7.91 -8.69 25.52
N LYS A 148 -7.12 -7.68 25.91
CA LYS A 148 -5.67 -7.78 26.10
C LYS A 148 -4.93 -8.42 24.91
N LYS A 149 -5.33 -8.02 23.69
CA LYS A 149 -4.72 -8.55 22.45
C LYS A 149 -4.69 -7.53 21.33
N TYR A 150 -3.77 -7.75 20.39
CA TYR A 150 -3.73 -7.01 19.15
C TYR A 150 -4.87 -7.44 18.22
N VAL A 151 -5.47 -6.49 17.55
CA VAL A 151 -6.62 -6.69 16.66
C VAL A 151 -6.34 -6.01 15.33
N GLU A 152 -6.65 -6.70 14.25
CA GLU A 152 -6.60 -6.15 12.92
C GLU A 152 -7.82 -5.26 12.65
N ARG A 153 -7.57 -4.03 12.19
CA ARG A 153 -8.60 -3.01 11.99
C ARG A 153 -9.69 -3.43 11.00
N PHE A 154 -9.29 -4.14 9.96
CA PHE A 154 -10.17 -4.50 8.85
C PHE A 154 -10.79 -5.90 8.98
N LYS A 155 -10.76 -6.53 10.15
CA LYS A 155 -11.36 -7.85 10.36
C LYS A 155 -12.82 -7.92 9.88
N GLY A 156 -13.16 -9.00 9.17
CA GLY A 156 -14.48 -9.24 8.59
C GLY A 156 -14.81 -8.35 7.37
N ARG A 157 -13.81 -7.77 6.71
CA ARG A 157 -14.02 -6.79 5.63
C ARG A 157 -13.28 -7.15 4.35
N LEU A 158 -13.89 -6.81 3.23
CA LEU A 158 -13.14 -6.60 1.99
C LEU A 158 -12.24 -5.39 2.16
N VAL A 159 -11.02 -5.49 1.66
CA VAL A 159 -10.03 -4.41 1.67
C VAL A 159 -9.64 -4.01 0.25
N PHE A 160 -9.58 -2.71 0.04
CA PHE A 160 -9.28 -2.06 -1.23
C PHE A 160 -8.05 -1.20 -1.03
N PRO A 161 -6.91 -1.52 -1.65
CA PRO A 161 -5.72 -0.70 -1.57
C PRO A 161 -5.94 0.69 -2.16
N ILE A 162 -5.45 1.70 -1.47
CA ILE A 162 -5.30 3.07 -1.96
C ILE A 162 -3.81 3.26 -2.20
N ASN A 163 -3.44 3.43 -3.46
CA ASN A 163 -2.06 3.50 -3.88
C ASN A 163 -1.63 4.96 -4.09
N ASN A 164 -0.35 5.22 -3.88
CA ASN A 164 0.28 6.45 -4.34
C ASN A 164 0.48 6.43 -5.87
N ILE A 165 1.02 7.50 -6.43
CA ILE A 165 1.30 7.62 -7.88
C ILE A 165 2.30 6.57 -8.37
N SER A 166 3.17 6.05 -7.52
CA SER A 166 4.12 4.97 -7.82
C SER A 166 3.50 3.56 -7.69
N GLY A 167 2.19 3.45 -7.46
CA GLY A 167 1.48 2.17 -7.34
C GLY A 167 1.68 1.43 -6.02
N GLN A 168 2.30 2.05 -5.02
CA GLN A 168 2.53 1.45 -3.71
C GLN A 168 1.32 1.69 -2.80
N PRO A 169 0.83 0.69 -2.06
CA PRO A 169 -0.28 0.87 -1.15
C PRO A 169 0.12 1.73 0.05
N ILE A 170 -0.62 2.81 0.27
CA ILE A 170 -0.40 3.79 1.34
C ILE A 170 -1.56 3.87 2.33
N ALA A 171 -2.71 3.34 1.97
CA ALA A 171 -3.89 3.27 2.81
C ALA A 171 -4.81 2.15 2.34
N LEU A 172 -5.83 1.85 3.11
CA LEU A 172 -6.87 0.87 2.77
C LEU A 172 -8.26 1.46 3.00
N GLY A 173 -9.18 1.19 2.07
CA GLY A 173 -10.61 1.23 2.31
C GLY A 173 -11.09 -0.16 2.70
N GLY A 174 -12.00 -0.26 3.67
CA GLY A 174 -12.59 -1.53 4.10
C GLY A 174 -14.11 -1.52 4.04
N ARG A 175 -14.73 -2.56 3.47
CA ARG A 175 -16.17 -2.72 3.40
C ARG A 175 -16.60 -4.02 4.07
N ILE A 176 -17.54 -3.94 5.02
CA ILE A 176 -18.18 -5.11 5.58
C ILE A 176 -19.16 -5.72 4.55
N ILE A 177 -19.14 -7.03 4.40
CA ILE A 177 -20.05 -7.73 3.46
C ILE A 177 -21.32 -8.22 4.16
N GLU A 178 -21.26 -8.43 5.47
CA GLU A 178 -22.41 -8.79 6.28
C GLU A 178 -23.25 -7.56 6.64
N ASN A 179 -24.54 -7.73 6.75
CA ASN A 179 -25.42 -6.66 7.19
C ASN A 179 -25.47 -6.64 8.72
N LEU A 180 -24.62 -5.83 9.33
CA LEU A 180 -24.49 -5.67 10.78
C LEU A 180 -24.74 -4.20 11.12
N ASP A 181 -25.94 -3.89 11.60
CA ASP A 181 -26.40 -2.51 11.83
C ASP A 181 -25.58 -1.73 12.87
N TYR A 182 -24.88 -2.46 13.76
CA TYR A 182 -24.02 -1.87 14.79
C TYR A 182 -22.58 -1.58 14.34
N LEU A 183 -22.24 -1.92 13.09
CA LEU A 183 -20.91 -1.65 12.52
C LEU A 183 -20.98 -0.72 11.32
N ALA A 184 -20.03 0.21 11.26
CA ALA A 184 -19.89 1.06 10.09
C ALA A 184 -19.66 0.20 8.83
N LYS A 185 -20.48 0.44 7.79
CA LYS A 185 -20.42 -0.29 6.52
C LYS A 185 -19.06 -0.11 5.83
N TYR A 186 -18.50 1.08 5.89
CA TYR A 186 -17.19 1.44 5.34
C TYR A 186 -16.30 2.00 6.43
N ILE A 187 -15.03 1.65 6.39
CA ILE A 187 -13.96 2.26 7.18
C ILE A 187 -12.75 2.51 6.29
N ASN A 188 -11.96 3.51 6.64
CA ASN A 188 -10.66 3.74 6.01
C ASN A 188 -9.55 3.59 7.04
N SER A 189 -8.32 3.39 6.55
CA SER A 189 -7.14 3.56 7.39
C SER A 189 -7.18 4.90 8.10
N PRO A 190 -6.65 5.00 9.32
CA PRO A 190 -6.43 6.29 9.96
C PRO A 190 -5.41 7.10 9.13
N GLU A 191 -5.35 8.40 9.38
CA GLU A 191 -4.25 9.20 8.88
C GLU A 191 -2.93 8.76 9.51
N THR A 192 -1.90 8.79 8.71
CA THR A 192 -0.53 8.47 9.13
C THR A 192 0.41 9.57 8.65
N ILE A 193 1.67 9.51 9.02
CA ILE A 193 2.68 10.45 8.51
C ILE A 193 2.87 10.37 6.98
N PHE A 194 2.38 9.29 6.35
CA PHE A 194 2.50 9.03 4.91
C PHE A 194 1.18 9.10 4.15
N PHE A 195 0.07 9.19 4.86
CA PHE A 195 -1.26 9.28 4.25
C PHE A 195 -2.13 10.29 5.00
N LYS A 196 -2.57 11.33 4.31
CA LYS A 196 -3.56 12.32 4.79
C LYS A 196 -4.81 12.25 3.93
N LYS A 197 -5.98 12.31 4.55
CA LYS A 197 -7.26 12.34 3.84
C LYS A 197 -7.47 13.73 3.24
N GLY A 198 -7.82 13.79 1.95
CA GLY A 198 -8.14 15.04 1.29
C GLY A 198 -6.95 15.84 0.78
N SER A 199 -5.76 15.23 0.70
CA SER A 199 -4.62 15.80 -0.02
C SER A 199 -4.58 15.30 -1.45
#